data_2e103ec50b0d82cb75a6c6a47b4a34a3
#
_entry.id   2e103ec50b0d82cb75a6c6a47b4a34a3
#
_cell.length_a   1.000
_cell.length_b   1.000
_cell.length_c   1.000
_cell.angle_alpha   90.00
_cell.angle_beta   90.00
_cell.angle_gamma   90.00
#
_symmetry.space_group_name_H-M   'P 1'
#
loop_
_entity.id
_entity.type
_entity.pdbx_description
1 polymer ?
#
loop_
_entity_poly.entity_id
_entity_poly.type
_entity_poly.pdbx_seq_one_letter_code
_entity_poly.pdbx_strand_id
1 'polypeptide(L)'
;MYIDSHCHINFPELNEKIDEVLINMENNKISHALCVSVTLDKINEILDLTRKYSNVYASVGVHPDYEDIQEPDIETLFNYSKNEKVIAIGETGLDYFRLKGDLSW
;
A
#
# COMPACT_ATOMS: atom_id res chain seq x y z
N MET A 1 21.14 -6.80 -4.99
CA MET A 1 19.88 -6.16 -5.35
C MET A 1 18.76 -6.69 -4.46
N TYR A 2 17.96 -5.78 -3.91
CA TYR A 2 16.86 -6.13 -3.02
C TYR A 2 15.56 -5.52 -3.53
N ILE A 3 14.45 -6.12 -3.14
CA ILE A 3 13.10 -5.59 -3.38
C ILE A 3 12.43 -5.43 -2.03
N ASP A 4 11.91 -4.24 -1.74
CA ASP A 4 11.09 -4.03 -0.56
C ASP A 4 9.65 -4.41 -0.89
N SER A 5 9.19 -5.54 -0.40
CA SER A 5 7.87 -6.08 -0.71
C SER A 5 6.75 -5.57 0.21
N HIS A 6 7.06 -4.68 1.16
CA HIS A 6 6.04 -4.13 2.06
C HIS A 6 6.51 -2.81 2.66
N CYS A 7 6.08 -1.70 2.07
CA CYS A 7 6.38 -0.37 2.57
C CYS A 7 5.17 0.55 2.45
N HIS A 8 5.24 1.69 3.10
CA HIS A 8 4.19 2.71 3.10
C HIS A 8 4.79 4.08 2.78
N ILE A 9 5.47 4.20 1.66
CA ILE A 9 6.14 5.44 1.27
C ILE A 9 5.19 6.58 0.91
N ASN A 10 3.89 6.29 0.81
CA ASN A 10 2.85 7.30 0.67
C ASN A 10 2.49 7.98 1.99
N PHE A 11 2.88 7.42 3.14
CA PHE A 11 2.62 8.04 4.44
C PHE A 11 3.33 9.40 4.52
N PRO A 12 2.72 10.41 5.16
CA PRO A 12 3.24 11.79 5.14
C PRO A 12 4.71 11.91 5.55
N GLU A 13 5.13 11.14 6.55
CA GLU A 13 6.51 11.17 7.07
C GLU A 13 7.54 10.81 6.00
N LEU A 14 7.16 9.95 5.05
CA LEU A 14 8.02 9.50 3.96
C LEU A 14 7.74 10.25 2.67
N ASN A 15 6.47 10.51 2.37
CA ASN A 15 6.09 11.17 1.12
C ASN A 15 6.62 12.60 1.02
N GLU A 16 6.72 13.31 2.13
CA GLU A 16 7.33 14.66 2.17
C GLU A 16 8.80 14.64 1.74
N LYS A 17 9.46 13.50 1.88
CA LYS A 17 10.88 13.31 1.57
C LYS A 17 11.07 12.22 0.51
N ILE A 18 10.10 12.09 -0.41
CA ILE A 18 10.08 10.97 -1.34
C ILE A 18 11.35 10.89 -2.19
N ASP A 19 11.91 12.02 -2.61
CA ASP A 19 13.14 12.01 -3.40
C ASP A 19 14.32 11.46 -2.60
N GLU A 20 14.43 11.82 -1.31
CA GLU A 20 15.44 11.26 -0.41
C GLU A 20 15.23 9.76 -0.20
N VAL A 21 13.98 9.33 -0.02
CA VAL A 21 13.64 7.93 0.17
C VAL A 21 14.09 7.10 -1.04
N LEU A 22 13.80 7.57 -2.24
CA LEU A 22 14.18 6.86 -3.46
C LEU A 22 15.69 6.83 -3.68
N ILE A 23 16.38 7.91 -3.35
CA ILE A 23 17.86 7.96 -3.39
C ILE A 23 18.44 6.96 -2.39
N ASN A 24 17.88 6.90 -1.18
CA ASN A 24 18.34 5.96 -0.15
C ASN A 24 18.10 4.51 -0.56
N MET A 25 16.99 4.23 -1.24
CA MET A 25 16.74 2.91 -1.83
C MET A 25 17.86 2.53 -2.81
N GLU A 26 18.16 3.42 -3.74
CA GLU A 26 19.23 3.20 -4.73
C GLU A 26 20.57 2.96 -4.05
N ASN A 27 20.93 3.80 -3.07
CA ASN A 27 22.19 3.69 -2.34
C ASN A 27 22.31 2.37 -1.55
N ASN A 28 21.17 1.79 -1.16
CA ASN A 28 21.12 0.52 -0.43
C ASN A 28 20.78 -0.67 -1.34
N LYS A 29 20.82 -0.48 -2.65
CA LYS A 29 20.58 -1.51 -3.65
C LYS A 29 19.17 -2.11 -3.61
N ILE A 30 18.19 -1.31 -3.19
CA ILE A 30 16.78 -1.65 -3.25
C ILE A 30 16.26 -1.16 -4.60
N SER A 31 15.98 -2.07 -5.50
CA SER A 31 15.63 -1.73 -6.88
C SER A 31 14.16 -1.38 -7.05
N HIS A 32 13.28 -2.03 -6.31
CA HIS A 32 11.83 -1.90 -6.45
C HIS A 32 11.18 -1.88 -5.07
N ALA A 33 10.03 -1.23 -4.99
CA ALA A 33 9.22 -1.19 -3.76
C ALA A 33 7.75 -1.47 -4.07
N LEU A 34 7.13 -2.28 -3.23
CA LEU A 34 5.68 -2.49 -3.23
C LEU A 34 5.08 -1.63 -2.11
N CYS A 35 4.40 -0.56 -2.51
CA CYS A 35 3.70 0.32 -1.59
C CYS A 35 2.34 -0.28 -1.27
N VAL A 36 2.14 -0.65 -0.01
CA VAL A 36 0.98 -1.43 0.43
C VAL A 36 -0.15 -0.51 0.89
N SER A 37 -1.34 -0.75 0.37
CA SER A 37 -2.56 0.01 0.71
C SER A 37 -3.07 -0.37 2.10
N VAL A 38 -3.46 0.63 2.88
CA VAL A 38 -4.11 0.42 4.18
C VAL A 38 -5.57 0.84 4.17
N THR A 39 -5.94 1.83 3.37
CA THR A 39 -7.34 2.27 3.19
C THR A 39 -7.59 2.65 1.74
N LEU A 40 -8.84 2.50 1.28
CA LEU A 40 -9.17 2.81 -0.12
C LEU A 40 -9.13 4.30 -0.43
N ASP A 41 -9.38 5.17 0.55
CA ASP A 41 -9.30 6.62 0.33
C ASP A 41 -7.88 7.10 0.03
N LYS A 42 -6.88 6.30 0.35
CA LYS A 42 -5.47 6.61 0.10
C LYS A 42 -4.89 5.92 -1.13
N ILE A 43 -5.65 5.06 -1.79
CA ILE A 43 -5.14 4.29 -2.94
C ILE A 43 -4.65 5.20 -4.07
N ASN A 44 -5.32 6.32 -4.31
CA ASN A 44 -4.93 7.23 -5.38
C ASN A 44 -3.56 7.88 -5.12
N GLU A 45 -3.21 8.14 -3.87
CA GLU A 45 -1.86 8.63 -3.51
C GLU A 45 -0.79 7.61 -3.91
N ILE A 46 -1.06 6.33 -3.64
CA ILE A 46 -0.15 5.24 -4.00
C ILE A 46 -0.06 5.11 -5.53
N LEU A 47 -1.18 5.15 -6.22
CA LEU A 47 -1.19 5.05 -7.68
C LEU A 47 -0.45 6.22 -8.34
N ASP A 48 -0.55 7.43 -7.78
CA ASP A 48 0.21 8.58 -8.26
C ASP A 48 1.72 8.33 -8.14
N LEU A 49 2.17 7.74 -7.03
CA LEU A 49 3.58 7.36 -6.87
C LEU A 49 4.01 6.32 -7.92
N THR A 50 3.14 5.35 -8.23
CA THR A 50 3.46 4.34 -9.25
C THR A 50 3.56 4.94 -10.65
N ARG A 51 2.81 6.00 -10.95
CA ARG A 51 2.90 6.71 -12.23
C ARG A 51 4.18 7.53 -12.33
N LYS A 52 4.55 8.16 -11.22
CA LYS A 52 5.71 9.06 -11.16
C LYS A 52 7.03 8.31 -11.13
N TYR A 53 7.06 7.14 -10.49
CA TYR A 53 8.29 6.37 -10.31
C TYR A 53 8.10 4.95 -10.85
N SER A 54 8.89 4.59 -11.87
CA SER A 54 8.76 3.32 -12.58
C SER A 54 9.04 2.09 -11.73
N ASN A 55 9.79 2.25 -10.65
CA ASN A 55 10.17 1.16 -9.75
C ASN A 55 9.28 1.03 -8.51
N VAL A 56 8.18 1.78 -8.46
CA VAL A 56 7.19 1.70 -7.38
C VAL A 56 5.94 1.01 -7.89
N TYR A 57 5.50 -0.01 -7.17
CA TYR A 57 4.29 -0.79 -7.43
C TYR A 57 3.33 -0.65 -6.26
N ALA A 58 2.10 -1.10 -6.44
CA ALA A 58 1.04 -0.93 -5.45
C ALA A 58 0.32 -2.24 -5.15
N SER A 59 -0.23 -2.34 -3.95
CA SER A 59 -1.31 -3.27 -3.65
C SER A 59 -2.62 -2.50 -3.47
N VAL A 60 -3.74 -3.21 -3.44
CA VAL A 60 -5.05 -2.65 -3.12
C VAL A 60 -5.71 -3.49 -2.04
N GLY A 61 -6.21 -2.84 -1.00
CA GLY A 61 -6.85 -3.51 0.13
C GLY A 61 -7.05 -2.56 1.30
N VAL A 62 -7.71 -3.09 2.33
CA VAL A 62 -7.95 -2.36 3.59
C VAL A 62 -7.37 -3.16 4.73
N HIS A 63 -6.50 -2.52 5.51
CA HIS A 63 -5.87 -3.15 6.66
C HIS A 63 -6.92 -3.56 7.70
N PRO A 64 -6.78 -4.74 8.32
CA PRO A 64 -7.82 -5.29 9.19
C PRO A 64 -8.00 -4.58 10.54
N ASP A 65 -7.19 -3.59 10.89
CA ASP A 65 -7.37 -2.82 12.12
C ASP A 65 -8.29 -1.59 11.97
N TYR A 66 -8.89 -1.39 10.80
CA TYR A 66 -9.81 -0.27 10.55
C TYR A 66 -11.27 -0.72 10.72
N GLU A 67 -11.81 -0.55 11.93
CA GLU A 67 -13.18 -0.96 12.26
C GLU A 67 -14.27 -0.12 11.58
N ASP A 68 -14.02 1.19 11.47
CA ASP A 68 -15.02 2.14 10.99
C ASP A 68 -15.00 2.36 9.48
N ILE A 69 -14.15 1.65 8.77
CA ILE A 69 -14.03 1.77 7.33
C ILE A 69 -14.79 0.64 6.67
N GLN A 70 -15.57 1.01 5.67
CA GLN A 70 -16.31 0.03 4.88
C GLN A 70 -15.35 -0.92 4.17
N GLU A 71 -15.64 -2.21 4.31
CA GLU A 71 -14.90 -3.25 3.56
C GLU A 71 -15.06 -3.02 2.07
N PRO A 72 -13.99 -3.18 1.28
CA PRO A 72 -14.09 -3.09 -0.17
C PRO A 72 -14.86 -4.29 -0.73
N ASP A 73 -15.72 -4.04 -1.71
CA ASP A 73 -16.35 -5.15 -2.42
C ASP A 73 -15.39 -5.74 -3.47
N ILE A 74 -15.77 -6.90 -3.97
CA ILE A 74 -14.96 -7.62 -4.97
C ILE A 74 -14.79 -6.80 -6.25
N GLU A 75 -15.85 -6.12 -6.67
CA GLU A 75 -15.83 -5.29 -7.89
C GLU A 75 -14.80 -4.15 -7.77
N THR A 76 -14.77 -3.46 -6.62
CA THR A 76 -13.81 -2.38 -6.37
C THR A 76 -12.38 -2.89 -6.43
N LEU A 77 -12.10 -3.99 -5.73
CA LEU A 77 -10.76 -4.60 -5.75
C LEU A 77 -10.37 -5.06 -7.16
N PHE A 78 -11.30 -5.67 -7.87
CA PHE A 78 -11.07 -6.14 -9.23
C PHE A 78 -10.75 -4.97 -10.17
N ASN A 79 -11.50 -3.87 -10.08
CA ASN A 79 -11.29 -2.70 -10.92
C ASN A 79 -9.91 -2.07 -10.69
N TYR A 80 -9.48 -1.92 -9.43
CA TYR A 80 -8.13 -1.44 -9.14
C TYR A 80 -7.05 -2.42 -9.63
N SER A 81 -7.32 -3.72 -9.55
CA SER A 81 -6.34 -4.74 -9.96
C SER A 81 -6.04 -4.74 -11.46
N LYS A 82 -6.88 -4.08 -12.27
CA LYS A 82 -6.62 -3.92 -13.70
C LYS A 82 -5.46 -2.98 -14.02
N ASN A 83 -5.06 -2.14 -13.08
CA ASN A 83 -3.90 -1.27 -13.24
C ASN A 83 -2.63 -2.13 -13.23
N GLU A 84 -1.79 -1.98 -14.25
CA GLU A 84 -0.56 -2.77 -14.39
C GLU A 84 0.41 -2.63 -13.22
N LYS A 85 0.34 -1.52 -12.48
CA LYS A 85 1.20 -1.29 -11.32
C LYS A 85 0.63 -1.85 -10.02
N VAL A 86 -0.61 -2.32 -10.04
CA VAL A 86 -1.23 -3.03 -8.89
C VAL A 86 -0.95 -4.52 -9.06
N ILE A 87 -0.04 -5.04 -8.25
CA ILE A 87 0.45 -6.42 -8.39
C ILE A 87 0.05 -7.33 -7.23
N ALA A 88 -0.70 -6.82 -6.26
CA ALA A 88 -1.11 -7.60 -5.10
C ALA A 88 -2.43 -7.08 -4.53
N ILE A 89 -3.13 -7.93 -3.81
CA ILE A 89 -4.26 -7.58 -2.96
C ILE A 89 -3.75 -7.58 -1.52
N GLY A 90 -3.82 -6.44 -0.87
CA GLY A 90 -3.31 -6.25 0.51
C GLY A 90 -3.40 -4.77 0.94
N GLU A 91 -3.39 -4.49 2.24
CA GLU A 91 -3.25 -5.54 3.25
C GLU A 91 -4.57 -6.26 3.46
N THR A 92 -4.48 -7.49 3.95
CA THR A 92 -5.65 -8.33 4.24
C THR A 92 -5.40 -9.09 5.54
N GLY A 93 -6.42 -9.72 6.06
CA GLY A 93 -6.30 -10.60 7.23
C GLY A 93 -7.16 -10.16 8.39
N LEU A 94 -6.82 -10.69 9.56
CA LEU A 94 -7.50 -10.39 10.81
C LEU A 94 -6.48 -9.78 11.78
N ASP A 95 -6.91 -8.76 12.52
CA ASP A 95 -6.07 -8.10 13.51
C ASP A 95 -6.82 -8.01 14.84
N TYR A 96 -6.35 -8.76 15.83
CA TYR A 96 -6.92 -8.76 17.19
C TYR A 96 -6.10 -7.92 18.16
N PHE A 97 -4.98 -7.40 17.72
CA PHE A 97 -4.06 -6.66 18.59
C PHE A 97 -4.55 -5.23 18.84
N ARG A 98 -5.03 -4.56 17.81
CA ARG A 98 -5.42 -3.14 17.87
C ARG A 98 -6.91 -2.92 17.97
N LEU A 99 -7.72 -3.85 17.50
CA LEU A 99 -9.17 -3.73 17.49
C LEU A 99 -9.75 -3.90 18.89
N LYS A 100 -10.75 -3.09 19.23
CA LYS A 100 -11.44 -3.10 20.52
C LYS A 100 -12.92 -3.47 20.41
N GLY A 101 -13.44 -3.57 19.20
CA GLY A 101 -14.83 -3.89 18.93
C GLY A 101 -15.11 -5.39 18.93
N ASP A 102 -16.17 -5.79 18.22
CA ASP A 102 -16.50 -7.20 18.04
C ASP A 102 -15.47 -7.90 17.19
N LEU A 103 -14.79 -8.89 17.74
CA LEU A 103 -13.75 -9.64 17.08
C LEU A 103 -14.21 -11.02 16.60
N SER A 104 -15.52 -11.23 16.49
CA SER A 104 -16.10 -12.50 16.07
C SER A 104 -15.98 -12.78 14.55
N TRP A 105 -15.56 -11.78 13.79
CA TRP A 105 -15.43 -11.86 12.33
C TRP A 105 -14.25 -12.70 11.85
#